data_027df073950c4e7e352aacec57cd7392
#
_entry.id   027df073950c4e7e352aacec57cd7392
#
_cell.length_a   1.000
_cell.length_b   1.000
_cell.length_c   1.000
_cell.angle_alpha   90.00
_cell.angle_beta   90.00
_cell.angle_gamma   90.00
#
_symmetry.space_group_name_H-M   'P 1'
#
loop_
_entity.id
_entity.type
_entity.pdbx_description
1 polymer ?
#
loop_
_entity_poly.entity_id
_entity_poly.type
_entity_poly.pdbx_seq_one_letter_code
_entity_poly.pdbx_strand_id
1 'polypeptide(L)'
;MMTKLDEETGQAPQTAAAAPLLPIPKVDIAVFCQSEEVRKAIGTAAIDRRMARATVAVKAGGIKEAAALYGGVTSPNLVVVEGDEGEARLMAALETLAMECVTGTKVIVIGRSNDVGLYKKLLDAGVSDYLVTPLEPMDFVAAVHRCFRHSTEEKLGRIVAFVGAKGGTGSSTLAHNVAYAMSKRVDADVLLADLDLQSGTLGLNFDIEAKHGMVDVLQSPDRLDDVLLRRLAVSYTDRLHLLPATTDLDKFINLREEDVDHLLDVARSSSWHVVVDLPYVLTQWTRKILLEADEIVITATPDLAGMRNAKSLVDFLRKARPNDPPPRLVLNKVGTPKLQEIKPKDFFAAVGLEESVSLAFDPSLFGAAANNGRLVIESAPDSKAGKAIVSLAWRVGGTRERRTRVKGMKALLQKVFKRGKPKAPSVLRKKAGELKTSEAGASAVEFALIAPVLALGLVATADIGLAIHERMTIDHVLRAGAQAAMADPGAVQVQKVLVSTLAQSPGLASATLPEVKRYCACPENADVAPEAAPQCGTVPCANAKPQFVYYRLEASKSYRPMSLPAVLPTFDLGSSMQVQVQ
;
A
#
# COMPACT_ATOMS: atom_id res chain seq x y z
N MET A 1 18.09 -65.11 1.02
CA MET A 1 17.02 -64.56 0.18
C MET A 1 16.06 -63.85 1.14
N MET A 2 16.36 -62.60 1.45
CA MET A 2 15.59 -61.76 2.38
C MET A 2 15.29 -60.45 1.66
N THR A 3 14.02 -60.25 1.34
CA THR A 3 13.44 -59.07 0.70
C THR A 3 13.44 -57.89 1.67
N LYS A 4 14.09 -56.81 1.30
CA LYS A 4 13.97 -55.50 1.94
C LYS A 4 12.61 -54.88 1.60
N LEU A 5 11.84 -54.56 2.59
CA LEU A 5 10.69 -53.68 2.50
C LEU A 5 11.19 -52.22 2.61
N ASP A 6 10.97 -51.47 1.55
CA ASP A 6 11.21 -50.02 1.55
C ASP A 6 10.06 -49.32 2.32
N GLU A 7 10.41 -48.66 3.42
CA GLU A 7 9.51 -47.73 4.12
C GLU A 7 9.38 -46.45 3.30
N GLU A 8 8.27 -46.31 2.60
CA GLU A 8 7.83 -45.00 2.07
C GLU A 8 7.42 -44.09 3.23
N THR A 9 8.29 -43.15 3.58
CA THR A 9 7.96 -42.05 4.46
C THR A 9 6.96 -41.10 3.75
N GLY A 10 5.69 -41.25 4.10
CA GLY A 10 4.63 -40.34 3.68
C GLY A 10 4.90 -38.94 4.20
N GLN A 11 5.35 -38.04 3.33
CA GLN A 11 5.32 -36.60 3.59
C GLN A 11 3.86 -36.16 3.65
N ALA A 12 3.40 -35.73 4.83
CA ALA A 12 2.14 -35.04 5.00
C ALA A 12 2.08 -33.81 4.06
N PRO A 13 0.92 -33.54 3.45
CA PRO A 13 0.79 -32.38 2.56
C PRO A 13 1.05 -31.10 3.35
N GLN A 14 2.06 -30.33 2.92
CA GLN A 14 2.31 -28.98 3.43
C GLN A 14 1.03 -28.15 3.27
N THR A 15 0.36 -27.91 4.36
CA THR A 15 -0.78 -27.00 4.47
C THR A 15 -0.38 -25.65 3.85
N ALA A 16 -1.09 -25.25 2.82
CA ALA A 16 -0.94 -23.93 2.22
C ALA A 16 -1.07 -22.90 3.36
N ALA A 17 0.00 -22.14 3.61
CA ALA A 17 0.00 -21.10 4.62
C ALA A 17 -1.22 -20.20 4.39
N ALA A 18 -2.15 -20.20 5.35
CA ALA A 18 -3.32 -19.34 5.34
C ALA A 18 -2.86 -17.88 5.27
N ALA A 19 -3.61 -17.05 4.55
CA ALA A 19 -3.31 -15.62 4.51
C ALA A 19 -3.29 -15.06 5.94
N PRO A 20 -2.33 -14.20 6.29
CA PRO A 20 -2.23 -13.67 7.65
C PRO A 20 -3.52 -12.92 8.01
N LEU A 21 -4.07 -13.24 9.19
CA LEU A 21 -5.25 -12.56 9.73
C LEU A 21 -4.87 -11.13 10.10
N LEU A 22 -5.62 -10.16 9.58
CA LEU A 22 -5.47 -8.76 9.93
C LEU A 22 -6.08 -8.47 11.32
N PRO A 23 -5.70 -7.38 11.99
CA PRO A 23 -6.35 -6.93 13.20
C PRO A 23 -7.86 -6.75 13.01
N ILE A 24 -8.61 -7.05 14.06
CA ILE A 24 -10.07 -6.90 14.10
C ILE A 24 -10.40 -5.41 14.30
N PRO A 25 -11.44 -4.86 13.65
CA PRO A 25 -11.87 -3.49 13.87
C PRO A 25 -12.29 -3.27 15.34
N LYS A 26 -12.53 -2.03 15.74
CA LYS A 26 -13.03 -1.69 17.07
C LYS A 26 -14.45 -2.24 17.22
N VAL A 27 -14.61 -3.30 18.02
CA VAL A 27 -15.88 -3.99 18.23
C VAL A 27 -16.03 -4.43 19.68
N ASP A 28 -17.27 -4.43 20.17
CA ASP A 28 -17.60 -4.97 21.47
C ASP A 28 -18.12 -6.40 21.32
N ILE A 29 -17.56 -7.32 22.09
CA ILE A 29 -17.84 -8.76 22.06
C ILE A 29 -18.27 -9.21 23.44
N ALA A 30 -19.45 -9.80 23.54
CA ALA A 30 -19.89 -10.48 24.75
C ALA A 30 -19.88 -11.99 24.53
N VAL A 31 -19.25 -12.71 25.45
CA VAL A 31 -19.12 -14.15 25.42
C VAL A 31 -19.84 -14.75 26.62
N PHE A 32 -20.78 -15.67 26.36
CA PHE A 32 -21.50 -16.44 27.39
C PHE A 32 -21.01 -17.87 27.30
N CYS A 33 -20.26 -18.32 28.28
CA CYS A 33 -19.70 -19.67 28.32
C CYS A 33 -19.91 -20.32 29.72
N GLN A 34 -20.12 -21.62 29.70
CA GLN A 34 -20.32 -22.46 30.90
C GLN A 34 -19.05 -23.23 31.22
N SER A 35 -18.35 -23.70 30.21
CA SER A 35 -17.13 -24.51 30.38
C SER A 35 -15.90 -23.66 30.66
N GLU A 36 -15.06 -24.12 31.57
CA GLU A 36 -13.79 -23.47 31.92
C GLU A 36 -12.77 -23.54 30.76
N GLU A 37 -12.87 -24.60 29.96
CA GLU A 37 -12.03 -24.81 28.80
C GLU A 37 -12.25 -23.69 27.74
N VAL A 38 -13.52 -23.43 27.39
CA VAL A 38 -13.89 -22.34 26.46
C VAL A 38 -13.50 -20.99 27.03
N ARG A 39 -13.75 -20.77 28.34
CA ARG A 39 -13.36 -19.52 29.00
C ARG A 39 -11.86 -19.24 28.90
N LYS A 40 -11.04 -20.26 29.15
CA LYS A 40 -9.57 -20.16 29.05
C LYS A 40 -9.12 -19.89 27.62
N ALA A 41 -9.68 -20.60 26.63
CA ALA A 41 -9.35 -20.42 25.22
C ALA A 41 -9.67 -18.99 24.76
N ILE A 42 -10.85 -18.47 25.11
CA ILE A 42 -11.26 -17.10 24.79
C ILE A 42 -10.41 -16.07 25.53
N GLY A 43 -10.10 -16.28 26.82
CA GLY A 43 -9.19 -15.43 27.57
C GLY A 43 -7.81 -15.32 26.92
N THR A 44 -7.29 -16.45 26.41
CA THR A 44 -6.04 -16.47 25.66
C THR A 44 -6.16 -15.76 24.30
N ALA A 45 -7.29 -15.94 23.60
CA ALA A 45 -7.56 -15.25 22.34
C ALA A 45 -7.70 -13.73 22.51
N ALA A 46 -8.33 -13.29 23.59
CA ALA A 46 -8.58 -11.86 23.86
C ALA A 46 -7.29 -11.04 24.05
N ILE A 47 -6.19 -11.67 24.47
CA ILE A 47 -4.88 -11.00 24.61
C ILE A 47 -4.04 -11.06 23.32
N ASP A 48 -4.52 -11.74 22.28
CA ASP A 48 -3.82 -11.73 20.99
C ASP A 48 -3.85 -10.32 20.36
N ARG A 49 -2.73 -9.88 19.76
CA ARG A 49 -2.61 -8.55 19.16
C ARG A 49 -3.71 -8.23 18.13
N ARG A 50 -4.26 -9.25 17.45
CA ARG A 50 -5.33 -9.07 16.46
C ARG A 50 -6.64 -8.65 17.10
N MET A 51 -6.82 -8.98 18.39
CA MET A 51 -7.97 -8.62 19.22
C MET A 51 -7.75 -7.31 20.00
N ALA A 52 -6.60 -6.65 19.89
CA ALA A 52 -6.24 -5.48 20.70
C ALA A 52 -7.25 -4.32 20.61
N ARG A 53 -8.00 -4.23 19.50
CA ARG A 53 -9.06 -3.21 19.30
C ARG A 53 -10.47 -3.72 19.69
N ALA A 54 -10.62 -4.98 20.07
CA ALA A 54 -11.89 -5.55 20.49
C ALA A 54 -12.03 -5.55 22.01
N THR A 55 -13.17 -5.12 22.51
CA THR A 55 -13.51 -5.25 23.93
C THR A 55 -14.19 -6.59 24.16
N VAL A 56 -13.56 -7.51 24.87
CA VAL A 56 -14.13 -8.86 25.13
C VAL A 56 -14.61 -8.96 26.57
N ALA A 57 -15.93 -9.08 26.75
CA ALA A 57 -16.54 -9.31 28.05
C ALA A 57 -17.01 -10.76 28.17
N VAL A 58 -16.40 -11.54 29.07
CA VAL A 58 -16.76 -12.94 29.33
C VAL A 58 -17.72 -13.03 30.51
N LYS A 59 -18.87 -13.65 30.30
CA LYS A 59 -19.95 -13.86 31.28
C LYS A 59 -20.23 -15.36 31.45
N ALA A 60 -20.59 -15.74 32.66
CA ALA A 60 -21.06 -17.10 32.91
C ALA A 60 -22.47 -17.29 32.35
N GLY A 61 -22.74 -18.44 31.72
CA GLY A 61 -24.03 -18.78 31.16
C GLY A 61 -23.96 -19.25 29.72
N GLY A 62 -25.11 -19.47 29.10
CA GLY A 62 -25.25 -19.86 27.71
C GLY A 62 -26.23 -18.96 26.95
N ILE A 63 -26.93 -19.52 25.97
CA ILE A 63 -27.83 -18.77 25.08
C ILE A 63 -29.01 -18.15 25.87
N LYS A 64 -29.55 -18.84 26.88
CA LYS A 64 -30.69 -18.36 27.67
C LYS A 64 -30.34 -17.14 28.50
N GLU A 65 -29.16 -17.14 29.12
CA GLU A 65 -28.65 -16.01 29.90
C GLU A 65 -28.35 -14.82 29.01
N ALA A 66 -27.85 -15.05 27.78
CA ALA A 66 -27.67 -14.03 26.80
C ALA A 66 -28.99 -13.37 26.37
N ALA A 67 -30.00 -14.17 26.02
CA ALA A 67 -31.32 -13.68 25.66
C ALA A 67 -31.98 -12.90 26.82
N ALA A 68 -31.91 -13.42 28.04
CA ALA A 68 -32.47 -12.74 29.23
C ALA A 68 -31.78 -11.37 29.47
N LEU A 69 -30.49 -11.26 29.23
CA LEU A 69 -29.76 -9.98 29.39
C LEU A 69 -30.18 -8.96 28.33
N TYR A 70 -30.25 -9.37 27.06
CA TYR A 70 -30.51 -8.44 25.95
C TYR A 70 -31.99 -8.10 25.78
N GLY A 71 -32.90 -8.74 26.47
CA GLY A 71 -34.27 -8.28 26.62
C GLY A 71 -34.42 -6.93 27.33
N GLY A 72 -33.36 -6.45 28.02
CA GLY A 72 -33.36 -5.17 28.73
C GLY A 72 -32.17 -4.22 28.42
N VAL A 73 -31.18 -4.69 27.67
CA VAL A 73 -29.92 -3.94 27.37
C VAL A 73 -29.55 -4.11 25.91
N THR A 74 -29.03 -3.05 25.31
CA THR A 74 -28.56 -3.09 23.92
C THR A 74 -27.47 -4.17 23.74
N SER A 75 -27.60 -5.00 22.69
CA SER A 75 -26.63 -6.04 22.38
C SER A 75 -25.36 -5.43 21.74
N PRO A 76 -24.17 -6.03 21.96
CA PRO A 76 -22.90 -5.58 21.36
C PRO A 76 -22.83 -5.96 19.87
N ASN A 77 -21.67 -5.64 19.23
CA ASN A 77 -21.44 -5.99 17.83
C ASN A 77 -21.41 -7.51 17.59
N LEU A 78 -20.92 -8.28 18.59
CA LEU A 78 -20.84 -9.73 18.52
C LEU A 78 -21.26 -10.36 19.85
N VAL A 79 -22.16 -11.33 19.77
CA VAL A 79 -22.55 -12.20 20.87
C VAL A 79 -22.02 -13.60 20.57
N VAL A 80 -21.27 -14.17 21.50
CA VAL A 80 -20.75 -15.53 21.43
C VAL A 80 -21.40 -16.36 22.52
N VAL A 81 -21.99 -17.47 22.17
CA VAL A 81 -22.73 -18.30 23.10
C VAL A 81 -22.26 -19.76 23.03
N GLU A 82 -22.07 -20.38 24.21
CA GLU A 82 -21.82 -21.80 24.30
C GLU A 82 -23.18 -22.52 24.44
N GLY A 83 -23.42 -23.48 23.55
CA GLY A 83 -24.66 -24.29 23.55
C GLY A 83 -24.34 -25.74 23.23
N ASP A 84 -24.68 -26.64 24.19
CA ASP A 84 -24.55 -28.10 24.04
C ASP A 84 -25.93 -28.79 24.11
N GLU A 85 -26.99 -28.02 23.90
CA GLU A 85 -28.33 -28.50 23.86
C GLU A 85 -28.61 -29.20 22.51
N GLY A 86 -29.42 -30.26 22.48
CA GLY A 86 -29.73 -30.93 21.19
C GLY A 86 -30.29 -29.95 20.15
N GLU A 87 -30.10 -30.26 18.85
CA GLU A 87 -30.35 -29.36 17.70
C GLU A 87 -31.63 -28.53 17.80
N ALA A 88 -32.78 -29.18 18.10
CA ALA A 88 -34.08 -28.50 18.18
C ALA A 88 -34.15 -27.44 19.29
N ARG A 89 -33.51 -27.71 20.44
CA ARG A 89 -33.48 -26.76 21.57
C ARG A 89 -32.52 -25.61 21.30
N LEU A 90 -31.40 -25.91 20.66
CA LEU A 90 -30.42 -24.90 20.24
C LEU A 90 -31.07 -23.91 19.27
N MET A 91 -31.78 -24.39 18.25
CA MET A 91 -32.46 -23.54 17.28
C MET A 91 -33.52 -22.64 17.93
N ALA A 92 -34.38 -23.20 18.79
CA ALA A 92 -35.40 -22.42 19.51
C ALA A 92 -34.79 -21.35 20.44
N ALA A 93 -33.67 -21.66 21.10
CA ALA A 93 -32.98 -20.72 21.96
C ALA A 93 -32.30 -19.58 21.15
N LEU A 94 -31.76 -19.89 19.96
CA LEU A 94 -31.19 -18.89 19.04
C LEU A 94 -32.27 -17.97 18.46
N GLU A 95 -33.46 -18.49 18.11
CA GLU A 95 -34.58 -17.65 17.68
C GLU A 95 -34.99 -16.67 18.79
N THR A 96 -35.04 -17.11 20.04
CA THR A 96 -35.32 -16.23 21.19
C THR A 96 -34.24 -15.15 21.32
N LEU A 97 -32.95 -15.52 21.25
CA LEU A 97 -31.85 -14.58 21.31
C LEU A 97 -31.90 -13.55 20.14
N ALA A 98 -32.26 -14.00 18.94
CA ALA A 98 -32.33 -13.13 17.76
C ALA A 98 -33.45 -12.07 17.90
N MET A 99 -34.55 -12.36 18.58
CA MET A 99 -35.62 -11.40 18.85
C MET A 99 -35.18 -10.28 19.81
N GLU A 100 -34.26 -10.56 20.71
CA GLU A 100 -33.77 -9.62 21.73
C GLU A 100 -32.53 -8.83 21.27
N CYS A 101 -31.84 -9.28 20.23
CA CYS A 101 -30.65 -8.60 19.73
C CYS A 101 -30.98 -7.47 18.76
N VAL A 102 -30.18 -6.42 18.79
CA VAL A 102 -30.27 -5.30 17.83
C VAL A 102 -29.90 -5.79 16.42
N THR A 103 -30.60 -5.26 15.41
CA THR A 103 -30.34 -5.57 14.01
C THR A 103 -28.87 -5.30 13.65
N GLY A 104 -28.18 -6.29 13.11
CA GLY A 104 -26.75 -6.20 12.75
C GLY A 104 -25.81 -6.85 13.77
N THR A 105 -26.28 -7.22 14.96
CA THR A 105 -25.51 -8.04 15.91
C THR A 105 -25.15 -9.37 15.26
N LYS A 106 -23.87 -9.72 15.31
CA LYS A 106 -23.35 -11.02 14.85
C LYS A 106 -23.48 -12.05 15.97
N VAL A 107 -23.68 -13.32 15.62
CA VAL A 107 -23.76 -14.40 16.61
C VAL A 107 -22.80 -15.52 16.21
N ILE A 108 -21.93 -15.94 17.13
CA ILE A 108 -21.12 -17.16 17.02
C ILE A 108 -21.60 -18.15 18.05
N VAL A 109 -21.78 -19.39 17.64
CA VAL A 109 -22.14 -20.50 18.54
C VAL A 109 -20.93 -21.41 18.75
N ILE A 110 -20.67 -21.81 19.99
CA ILE A 110 -19.65 -22.78 20.36
C ILE A 110 -20.34 -24.03 20.85
N GLY A 111 -20.05 -25.17 20.24
CA GLY A 111 -20.67 -26.45 20.61
C GLY A 111 -19.73 -27.63 20.50
N ARG A 112 -20.20 -28.83 20.85
CA ARG A 112 -19.41 -30.08 20.81
C ARG A 112 -19.62 -30.90 19.56
N SER A 113 -20.70 -30.65 18.84
CA SER A 113 -21.07 -31.46 17.68
C SER A 113 -20.26 -31.02 16.44
N ASN A 114 -19.54 -31.94 15.86
CA ASN A 114 -18.83 -31.72 14.57
C ASN A 114 -19.71 -32.29 13.43
N ASP A 115 -20.94 -31.77 13.28
CA ASP A 115 -21.89 -32.18 12.25
C ASP A 115 -22.05 -31.07 11.20
N VAL A 116 -21.72 -31.40 9.94
CA VAL A 116 -21.84 -30.49 8.80
C VAL A 116 -23.32 -30.12 8.53
N GLY A 117 -24.25 -30.99 8.84
CA GLY A 117 -25.70 -30.74 8.74
C GLY A 117 -26.14 -29.65 9.70
N LEU A 118 -25.75 -29.77 10.98
CA LEU A 118 -25.99 -28.76 12.00
C LEU A 118 -25.32 -27.42 11.63
N TYR A 119 -24.07 -27.45 11.20
CA TYR A 119 -23.34 -26.26 10.78
C TYR A 119 -24.10 -25.47 9.70
N LYS A 120 -24.57 -26.15 8.65
CA LYS A 120 -25.33 -25.50 7.56
C LYS A 120 -26.64 -24.91 8.06
N LYS A 121 -27.42 -25.66 8.90
CA LYS A 121 -28.67 -25.18 9.46
C LYS A 121 -28.47 -23.91 10.31
N LEU A 122 -27.41 -23.86 11.11
CA LEU A 122 -27.09 -22.69 11.92
C LEU A 122 -26.76 -21.45 11.04
N LEU A 123 -25.99 -21.63 9.99
CA LEU A 123 -25.70 -20.53 9.03
C LEU A 123 -26.97 -20.08 8.29
N ASP A 124 -27.81 -21.00 7.85
CA ASP A 124 -29.10 -20.70 7.20
C ASP A 124 -30.07 -19.96 8.16
N ALA A 125 -29.96 -20.20 9.46
CA ALA A 125 -30.70 -19.49 10.50
C ALA A 125 -30.11 -18.11 10.87
N GLY A 126 -29.02 -17.70 10.24
CA GLY A 126 -28.43 -16.38 10.43
C GLY A 126 -27.27 -16.32 11.45
N VAL A 127 -26.85 -17.47 12.01
CA VAL A 127 -25.64 -17.55 12.82
C VAL A 127 -24.44 -17.24 11.97
N SER A 128 -23.55 -16.37 12.45
CA SER A 128 -22.40 -15.89 11.67
C SER A 128 -21.29 -16.94 11.53
N ASP A 129 -21.09 -17.78 12.55
CA ASP A 129 -20.15 -18.89 12.53
C ASP A 129 -20.44 -19.89 13.67
N TYR A 130 -19.90 -21.11 13.53
CA TYR A 130 -20.03 -22.17 14.55
C TYR A 130 -18.66 -22.78 14.81
N LEU A 131 -18.24 -22.81 16.06
CA LEU A 131 -16.97 -23.34 16.52
C LEU A 131 -17.17 -24.62 17.31
N VAL A 132 -16.30 -25.60 17.13
CA VAL A 132 -16.36 -26.91 17.79
C VAL A 132 -15.31 -26.99 18.88
N THR A 133 -15.67 -27.48 20.04
CA THR A 133 -14.73 -27.78 21.13
C THR A 133 -13.99 -29.11 20.88
N PRO A 134 -12.70 -29.25 21.31
CA PRO A 134 -11.88 -28.26 22.03
C PRO A 134 -11.54 -27.03 21.17
N LEU A 135 -11.71 -25.82 21.75
CA LEU A 135 -11.54 -24.56 21.05
C LEU A 135 -10.08 -24.10 21.11
N GLU A 136 -9.45 -24.00 19.95
CA GLU A 136 -8.15 -23.35 19.86
C GLU A 136 -8.30 -21.82 19.85
N PRO A 137 -7.47 -21.05 20.60
CA PRO A 137 -7.57 -19.59 20.65
C PRO A 137 -7.57 -18.92 19.27
N MET A 138 -6.76 -19.43 18.34
CA MET A 138 -6.67 -18.87 16.99
C MET A 138 -7.89 -19.16 16.13
N ASP A 139 -8.63 -20.22 16.36
CA ASP A 139 -9.88 -20.49 15.65
C ASP A 139 -10.95 -19.46 16.03
N PHE A 140 -10.98 -19.06 17.31
CA PHE A 140 -11.84 -17.98 17.77
C PHE A 140 -11.48 -16.64 17.10
N VAL A 141 -10.19 -16.25 17.12
CA VAL A 141 -9.71 -15.04 16.43
C VAL A 141 -10.08 -15.07 14.94
N ALA A 142 -9.91 -16.20 14.27
CA ALA A 142 -10.25 -16.38 12.86
C ALA A 142 -11.76 -16.25 12.60
N ALA A 143 -12.61 -16.79 13.50
CA ALA A 143 -14.06 -16.69 13.40
C ALA A 143 -14.53 -15.22 13.56
N VAL A 144 -14.00 -14.52 14.57
CA VAL A 144 -14.30 -13.09 14.76
C VAL A 144 -13.86 -12.29 13.54
N HIS A 145 -12.65 -12.54 13.01
CA HIS A 145 -12.18 -11.89 11.79
C HIS A 145 -13.11 -12.16 10.59
N ARG A 146 -13.62 -13.41 10.41
CA ARG A 146 -14.57 -13.72 9.34
C ARG A 146 -15.88 -12.95 9.47
N CYS A 147 -16.39 -12.80 10.69
CA CYS A 147 -17.62 -12.05 10.96
C CYS A 147 -17.53 -10.59 10.54
N PHE A 148 -16.37 -9.94 10.70
CA PHE A 148 -16.20 -8.51 10.43
C PHE A 148 -15.46 -8.18 9.14
N ARG A 149 -14.95 -9.18 8.41
CA ARG A 149 -14.22 -9.00 7.16
C ARG A 149 -14.98 -8.23 6.06
N HIS A 150 -16.30 -8.33 6.04
CA HIS A 150 -17.16 -7.72 5.01
C HIS A 150 -18.00 -6.54 5.53
N SER A 151 -18.02 -6.30 6.83
CA SER A 151 -18.87 -5.28 7.45
C SER A 151 -18.19 -3.92 7.61
N THR A 152 -16.89 -3.84 7.42
CA THR A 152 -16.16 -2.57 7.42
C THR A 152 -15.85 -2.19 5.98
N GLU A 153 -16.43 -1.10 5.52
CA GLU A 153 -16.01 -0.37 4.32
C GLU A 153 -14.55 0.08 4.44
N GLU A 154 -14.01 0.09 5.66
CA GLU A 154 -12.63 0.42 5.99
C GLU A 154 -11.74 -0.83 5.91
N LYS A 155 -11.02 -0.99 4.83
CA LYS A 155 -9.92 -1.92 4.75
C LYS A 155 -8.80 -1.41 5.65
N LEU A 156 -8.63 -2.01 6.83
CA LEU A 156 -7.52 -1.66 7.72
C LEU A 156 -6.17 -1.89 7.04
N GLY A 157 -5.32 -0.89 7.08
CA GLY A 157 -3.96 -0.94 6.57
C GLY A 157 -3.09 -1.95 7.33
N ARG A 158 -2.09 -2.51 6.65
CA ARG A 158 -1.08 -3.40 7.27
C ARG A 158 0.13 -2.58 7.72
N ILE A 159 0.64 -2.88 8.90
CA ILE A 159 1.88 -2.29 9.41
C ILE A 159 3.05 -3.23 9.14
N VAL A 160 4.06 -2.71 8.45
CA VAL A 160 5.33 -3.38 8.18
C VAL A 160 6.44 -2.62 8.90
N ALA A 161 6.96 -3.19 9.98
CA ALA A 161 8.00 -2.56 10.78
C ALA A 161 9.40 -2.99 10.31
N PHE A 162 10.28 -2.02 10.07
CA PHE A 162 11.68 -2.23 9.77
C PHE A 162 12.53 -1.84 10.96
N VAL A 163 13.46 -2.70 11.36
CA VAL A 163 14.38 -2.46 12.47
C VAL A 163 15.76 -3.02 12.19
N GLY A 164 16.81 -2.28 12.53
CA GLY A 164 18.18 -2.76 12.46
C GLY A 164 18.56 -3.58 13.69
N ALA A 165 19.26 -4.70 13.52
CA ALA A 165 19.85 -5.43 14.63
C ALA A 165 20.90 -4.60 15.41
N LYS A 166 21.45 -3.58 14.74
CA LYS A 166 22.32 -2.54 15.32
C LYS A 166 22.32 -1.32 14.42
N GLY A 167 22.92 -0.23 14.87
CA GLY A 167 23.12 0.96 14.03
C GLY A 167 23.93 0.66 12.77
N GLY A 168 23.61 1.33 11.66
CA GLY A 168 24.35 1.23 10.40
C GLY A 168 24.13 -0.05 9.59
N THR A 169 23.15 -0.89 9.93
CA THR A 169 22.80 -2.09 9.14
C THR A 169 22.16 -1.78 7.80
N GLY A 170 21.64 -0.55 7.59
CA GLY A 170 20.93 -0.13 6.39
C GLY A 170 19.42 -0.45 6.43
N SER A 171 18.83 -0.53 7.62
CA SER A 171 17.40 -0.77 7.82
C SER A 171 16.56 0.33 7.16
N SER A 172 16.86 1.61 7.43
CA SER A 172 16.18 2.77 6.83
C SER A 172 16.25 2.76 5.31
N THR A 173 17.45 2.55 4.76
CA THR A 173 17.63 2.43 3.30
C THR A 173 16.73 1.33 2.72
N LEU A 174 16.63 0.19 3.42
CA LEU A 174 15.79 -0.92 2.99
C LEU A 174 14.30 -0.59 3.11
N ALA A 175 13.87 0.00 4.24
CA ALA A 175 12.49 0.43 4.46
C ALA A 175 12.02 1.39 3.36
N HIS A 176 12.81 2.41 3.04
CA HIS A 176 12.52 3.40 2.02
C HIS A 176 12.39 2.78 0.62
N ASN A 177 13.34 1.95 0.23
CA ASN A 177 13.31 1.27 -1.05
C ASN A 177 12.15 0.26 -1.16
N VAL A 178 11.81 -0.46 -0.09
CA VAL A 178 10.70 -1.40 -0.05
C VAL A 178 9.36 -0.67 -0.12
N ALA A 179 9.18 0.43 0.62
CA ALA A 179 7.97 1.26 0.56
C ALA A 179 7.70 1.77 -0.86
N TYR A 180 8.74 2.29 -1.52
CA TYR A 180 8.64 2.70 -2.92
C TYR A 180 8.31 1.53 -3.85
N ALA A 181 8.96 0.38 -3.66
CA ALA A 181 8.68 -0.81 -4.45
C ALA A 181 7.24 -1.31 -4.26
N MET A 182 6.69 -1.23 -3.04
CA MET A 182 5.30 -1.58 -2.76
C MET A 182 4.35 -0.67 -3.54
N SER A 183 4.56 0.64 -3.52
CA SER A 183 3.69 1.60 -4.22
C SER A 183 3.72 1.45 -5.75
N LYS A 184 4.86 1.05 -6.35
CA LYS A 184 5.05 0.98 -7.80
C LYS A 184 4.90 -0.41 -8.40
N ARG A 185 5.22 -1.47 -7.63
CA ARG A 185 5.29 -2.83 -8.13
C ARG A 185 4.23 -3.76 -7.55
N VAL A 186 3.77 -3.49 -6.34
CA VAL A 186 2.74 -4.25 -5.64
C VAL A 186 1.37 -3.59 -5.80
N ASP A 187 1.33 -2.37 -6.31
CA ASP A 187 0.12 -1.59 -6.56
C ASP A 187 -0.64 -1.27 -5.25
N ALA A 188 0.11 -0.95 -4.21
CA ALA A 188 -0.40 -0.63 -2.89
C ALA A 188 -0.29 0.86 -2.57
N ASP A 189 -1.27 1.41 -1.88
CA ASP A 189 -1.17 2.73 -1.28
C ASP A 189 -0.36 2.63 0.01
N VAL A 190 0.73 3.37 0.10
CA VAL A 190 1.75 3.23 1.14
C VAL A 190 1.97 4.54 1.87
N LEU A 191 1.93 4.50 3.20
CA LEU A 191 2.48 5.53 4.07
C LEU A 191 3.82 5.05 4.60
N LEU A 192 4.89 5.78 4.34
CA LEU A 192 6.20 5.55 4.93
C LEU A 192 6.44 6.54 6.06
N ALA A 193 6.53 6.03 7.27
CA ALA A 193 6.69 6.80 8.50
C ALA A 193 8.07 6.58 9.09
N ASP A 194 8.85 7.67 9.22
CA ASP A 194 10.17 7.65 9.83
C ASP A 194 10.04 7.99 11.33
N LEU A 195 10.25 6.99 12.17
CA LEU A 195 10.20 7.11 13.63
C LEU A 195 11.60 7.19 14.27
N ASP A 196 12.66 7.28 13.47
CA ASP A 196 13.97 7.70 13.98
C ASP A 196 14.02 9.24 14.08
N LEU A 197 13.33 9.77 15.10
CA LEU A 197 13.08 11.20 15.26
C LEU A 197 14.35 12.05 15.37
N GLN A 198 15.47 11.44 15.75
CA GLN A 198 16.76 12.12 15.95
C GLN A 198 17.68 12.04 14.74
N SER A 199 17.63 10.93 14.02
CA SER A 199 18.59 10.61 12.96
C SER A 199 17.93 10.13 11.66
N GLY A 200 16.63 10.38 11.51
CA GLY A 200 15.85 9.99 10.35
C GLY A 200 16.42 10.55 9.06
N THR A 201 16.47 9.72 8.04
CA THR A 201 17.07 10.05 6.73
C THR A 201 16.07 10.07 5.59
N LEU A 202 14.77 9.97 5.88
CA LEU A 202 13.74 9.88 4.87
C LEU A 202 13.76 11.10 3.95
N GLY A 203 13.80 12.32 4.49
CA GLY A 203 13.88 13.54 3.72
C GLY A 203 15.06 13.56 2.77
N LEU A 204 16.24 13.13 3.23
CA LEU A 204 17.46 13.07 2.42
C LEU A 204 17.37 12.02 1.30
N ASN A 205 16.84 10.84 1.60
CA ASN A 205 16.77 9.74 0.64
C ASN A 205 15.75 9.95 -0.49
N PHE A 206 14.78 10.85 -0.29
CA PHE A 206 13.77 11.22 -1.27
C PHE A 206 13.94 12.62 -1.84
N ASP A 207 15.01 13.32 -1.45
CA ASP A 207 15.29 14.71 -1.86
C ASP A 207 14.08 15.63 -1.61
N ILE A 208 13.52 15.58 -0.41
CA ILE A 208 12.37 16.41 -0.01
C ILE A 208 12.72 17.29 1.19
N GLU A 209 12.29 18.55 1.12
CA GLU A 209 12.25 19.46 2.27
C GLU A 209 10.83 19.50 2.84
N ALA A 210 10.59 18.77 3.92
CA ALA A 210 9.30 18.77 4.59
C ALA A 210 9.26 19.82 5.70
N LYS A 211 8.28 20.73 5.65
CA LYS A 211 8.03 21.72 6.71
C LYS A 211 7.38 21.10 7.95
N HIS A 212 6.69 19.98 7.74
CA HIS A 212 5.96 19.23 8.76
C HIS A 212 6.34 17.75 8.64
N GLY A 213 6.21 17.02 9.74
CA GLY A 213 6.55 15.62 9.76
C GLY A 213 6.06 14.89 11.01
N MET A 214 6.73 13.80 11.34
CA MET A 214 6.38 12.93 12.46
C MET A 214 6.33 13.69 13.79
N VAL A 215 7.22 14.65 14.00
CA VAL A 215 7.27 15.46 15.21
C VAL A 215 5.96 16.24 15.42
N ASP A 216 5.41 16.83 14.35
CA ASP A 216 4.15 17.60 14.42
C ASP A 216 2.95 16.69 14.73
N VAL A 217 2.96 15.47 14.19
CA VAL A 217 1.95 14.44 14.50
C VAL A 217 1.97 14.10 15.99
N LEU A 218 3.16 13.89 16.54
CA LEU A 218 3.34 13.42 17.92
C LEU A 218 3.20 14.53 18.99
N GLN A 219 3.29 15.79 18.60
CA GLN A 219 3.07 16.92 19.53
C GLN A 219 1.59 17.14 19.88
N SER A 220 0.66 16.65 19.07
CA SER A 220 -0.77 16.84 19.30
C SER A 220 -1.55 15.53 19.01
N PRO A 221 -1.27 14.45 19.76
CA PRO A 221 -1.86 13.15 19.49
C PRO A 221 -3.40 13.18 19.58
N ASP A 222 -3.99 13.94 20.50
CA ASP A 222 -5.44 14.05 20.66
C ASP A 222 -6.17 14.67 19.45
N ARG A 223 -5.44 15.37 18.57
CA ARG A 223 -5.98 15.98 17.34
C ARG A 223 -5.70 15.15 16.10
N LEU A 224 -4.97 14.06 16.24
CA LEU A 224 -4.60 13.23 15.11
C LEU A 224 -5.82 12.45 14.62
N ASP A 225 -6.22 12.75 13.39
CA ASP A 225 -7.22 12.03 12.63
C ASP A 225 -6.68 11.72 11.22
N ASP A 226 -7.44 11.00 10.43
CA ASP A 226 -7.08 10.64 9.04
C ASP A 226 -6.84 11.89 8.18
N VAL A 227 -7.61 12.94 8.36
CA VAL A 227 -7.50 14.17 7.57
C VAL A 227 -6.20 14.91 7.90
N LEU A 228 -5.87 15.02 9.17
CA LEU A 228 -4.63 15.66 9.62
C LEU A 228 -3.41 14.84 9.19
N LEU A 229 -3.46 13.51 9.35
CA LEU A 229 -2.37 12.62 8.93
C LEU A 229 -2.09 12.77 7.44
N ARG A 230 -3.12 12.77 6.58
CA ARG A 230 -2.98 12.99 5.13
C ARG A 230 -2.43 14.38 4.80
N ARG A 231 -2.79 15.39 5.57
CA ARG A 231 -2.31 16.76 5.36
C ARG A 231 -0.84 16.95 5.73
N LEU A 232 -0.36 16.24 6.75
CA LEU A 232 1.03 16.31 7.22
C LEU A 232 1.96 15.43 6.38
N ALA A 233 1.43 14.37 5.77
CA ALA A 233 2.20 13.48 4.91
C ALA A 233 2.49 14.14 3.55
N VAL A 234 3.74 14.06 3.11
CA VAL A 234 4.18 14.57 1.80
C VAL A 234 3.86 13.52 0.74
N SER A 235 3.08 13.87 -0.28
CA SER A 235 2.81 12.99 -1.42
C SER A 235 4.01 12.95 -2.36
N TYR A 236 4.76 11.85 -2.36
CA TYR A 236 5.89 11.63 -3.26
C TYR A 236 5.45 11.07 -4.62
N THR A 237 4.46 10.18 -4.60
CA THR A 237 3.77 9.69 -5.79
C THR A 237 2.28 9.57 -5.49
N ASP A 238 1.46 9.24 -6.49
CA ASP A 238 0.01 9.04 -6.29
C ASP A 238 -0.31 8.01 -5.20
N ARG A 239 0.64 7.10 -4.90
CA ARG A 239 0.45 5.98 -3.97
C ARG A 239 1.52 5.87 -2.88
N LEU A 240 2.45 6.80 -2.80
CA LEU A 240 3.47 6.85 -1.75
C LEU A 240 3.42 8.19 -1.05
N HIS A 241 3.08 8.12 0.21
CA HIS A 241 3.04 9.25 1.12
C HIS A 241 4.16 9.11 2.15
N LEU A 242 4.84 10.19 2.43
CA LEU A 242 6.03 10.23 3.28
C LEU A 242 5.75 11.07 4.51
N LEU A 243 6.07 10.54 5.67
CA LEU A 243 6.01 11.25 6.94
C LEU A 243 7.41 11.26 7.56
N PRO A 244 8.25 12.23 7.18
CA PRO A 244 9.63 12.28 7.63
C PRO A 244 9.75 12.66 9.09
N ALA A 245 10.81 12.21 9.74
CA ALA A 245 11.27 12.78 10.99
C ALA A 245 11.82 14.18 10.70
N THR A 246 11.24 15.21 11.31
CA THR A 246 11.81 16.56 11.26
C THR A 246 12.92 16.63 12.31
N THR A 247 14.17 16.71 11.87
CA THR A 247 15.34 16.73 12.74
C THR A 247 15.51 18.08 13.43
N ASP A 248 14.72 18.33 14.43
CA ASP A 248 14.88 19.48 15.32
C ASP A 248 15.44 18.95 16.64
N LEU A 249 16.75 19.06 16.82
CA LEU A 249 17.45 18.54 18.02
C LEU A 249 17.06 19.28 19.31
N ASP A 250 16.47 20.47 19.18
CA ASP A 250 15.99 21.26 20.33
C ASP A 250 14.64 20.76 20.85
N LYS A 251 13.91 19.97 20.04
CA LYS A 251 12.62 19.39 20.41
C LYS A 251 12.81 17.97 20.94
N PHE A 252 12.85 17.83 22.25
CA PHE A 252 12.84 16.50 22.86
C PHE A 252 11.40 15.97 22.93
N ILE A 253 11.13 14.88 22.20
CA ILE A 253 9.84 14.20 22.24
C ILE A 253 9.95 12.95 23.08
N ASN A 254 9.26 12.92 24.19
CA ASN A 254 9.09 11.72 25.00
C ASN A 254 7.83 10.99 24.52
N LEU A 255 7.99 10.03 23.63
CA LEU A 255 6.88 9.22 23.11
C LEU A 255 6.35 8.28 24.20
N ARG A 256 5.05 8.39 24.48
CA ARG A 256 4.32 7.42 25.29
C ARG A 256 3.78 6.30 24.40
N GLU A 257 3.53 5.14 24.99
CA GLU A 257 2.95 4.00 24.26
C GLU A 257 1.56 4.35 23.70
N GLU A 258 0.77 5.14 24.43
CA GLU A 258 -0.57 5.58 24.02
C GLU A 258 -0.56 6.47 22.76
N ASP A 259 0.43 7.35 22.64
CA ASP A 259 0.59 8.23 21.47
C ASP A 259 0.89 7.41 20.22
N VAL A 260 1.68 6.34 20.38
CA VAL A 260 2.02 5.39 19.31
C VAL A 260 0.79 4.56 18.94
N ASP A 261 0.03 4.05 19.90
CA ASP A 261 -1.21 3.28 19.65
C ASP A 261 -2.17 4.12 18.81
N HIS A 262 -2.38 5.37 19.20
CA HIS A 262 -3.27 6.27 18.47
C HIS A 262 -2.79 6.53 17.03
N LEU A 263 -1.49 6.79 16.86
CA LEU A 263 -0.88 6.95 15.53
C LEU A 263 -1.11 5.72 14.64
N LEU A 264 -0.81 4.52 15.17
CA LEU A 264 -0.97 3.28 14.42
C LEU A 264 -2.45 3.01 14.07
N ASP A 265 -3.37 3.32 14.97
CA ASP A 265 -4.80 3.18 14.75
C ASP A 265 -5.30 4.10 13.63
N VAL A 266 -4.91 5.37 13.65
CA VAL A 266 -5.26 6.33 12.60
C VAL A 266 -4.63 5.93 11.27
N ALA A 267 -3.36 5.54 11.28
CA ALA A 267 -2.67 5.09 10.08
C ALA A 267 -3.32 3.84 9.44
N ARG A 268 -3.76 2.88 10.26
CA ARG A 268 -4.48 1.68 9.79
C ARG A 268 -5.85 2.03 9.20
N SER A 269 -6.59 2.94 9.83
CA SER A 269 -7.93 3.34 9.36
C SER A 269 -7.88 4.14 8.05
N SER A 270 -6.75 4.73 7.72
CA SER A 270 -6.53 5.42 6.45
C SER A 270 -6.45 4.49 5.23
N SER A 271 -6.61 3.20 5.40
CA SER A 271 -6.50 2.15 4.36
C SER A 271 -5.12 2.05 3.71
N TRP A 272 -4.07 2.60 4.33
CA TRP A 272 -2.71 2.55 3.82
C TRP A 272 -1.95 1.32 4.32
N HIS A 273 -1.03 0.86 3.48
CA HIS A 273 0.05 0.01 3.98
C HIS A 273 1.05 0.92 4.67
N VAL A 274 1.21 0.76 5.96
CA VAL A 274 2.10 1.61 6.77
C VAL A 274 3.44 0.92 6.89
N VAL A 275 4.46 1.48 6.25
CA VAL A 275 5.86 1.07 6.44
C VAL A 275 6.46 1.97 7.51
N VAL A 276 6.92 1.37 8.60
CA VAL A 276 7.48 2.10 9.74
C VAL A 276 8.98 1.84 9.82
N ASP A 277 9.77 2.89 9.71
CA ASP A 277 11.21 2.84 9.93
C ASP A 277 11.52 3.13 11.40
N LEU A 278 12.06 2.14 12.11
CA LEU A 278 12.32 2.20 13.53
C LEU A 278 13.80 2.41 13.83
N PRO A 279 14.14 3.21 14.85
CA PRO A 279 15.50 3.24 15.39
C PRO A 279 15.88 1.85 15.90
N TYR A 280 17.18 1.54 15.88
CA TYR A 280 17.69 0.25 16.39
C TYR A 280 17.60 0.11 17.92
N VAL A 281 17.32 1.19 18.62
CA VAL A 281 17.20 1.21 20.08
C VAL A 281 15.81 0.74 20.49
N LEU A 282 15.78 -0.32 21.30
CA LEU A 282 14.53 -0.91 21.82
C LEU A 282 14.02 -0.14 23.05
N THR A 283 13.31 0.95 22.81
CA THR A 283 12.53 1.66 23.84
C THR A 283 11.19 0.94 24.10
N GLN A 284 10.40 1.39 25.08
CA GLN A 284 9.06 0.83 25.33
C GLN A 284 8.17 0.96 24.10
N TRP A 285 8.11 2.15 23.48
CA TRP A 285 7.29 2.39 22.32
C TRP A 285 7.77 1.64 21.05
N THR A 286 9.08 1.48 20.80
CA THR A 286 9.57 0.67 19.67
C THR A 286 9.22 -0.81 19.86
N ARG A 287 9.29 -1.32 21.09
CA ARG A 287 8.83 -2.68 21.40
C ARG A 287 7.34 -2.84 21.13
N LYS A 288 6.53 -1.85 21.52
CA LYS A 288 5.09 -1.83 21.28
C LYS A 288 4.79 -1.93 19.78
N ILE A 289 5.41 -1.11 18.94
CA ILE A 289 5.25 -1.19 17.47
C ILE A 289 5.61 -2.56 16.93
N LEU A 290 6.73 -3.13 17.38
CA LEU A 290 7.16 -4.47 16.95
C LEU A 290 6.16 -5.57 17.37
N LEU A 291 5.49 -5.40 18.52
CA LEU A 291 4.48 -6.35 18.96
C LEU A 291 3.18 -6.23 18.18
N GLU A 292 2.84 -5.06 17.66
CA GLU A 292 1.60 -4.79 16.92
C GLU A 292 1.73 -4.89 15.40
N ALA A 293 2.95 -4.77 14.87
CA ALA A 293 3.19 -4.85 13.43
C ALA A 293 2.72 -6.19 12.83
N ASP A 294 2.16 -6.14 11.62
CA ASP A 294 1.71 -7.33 10.90
C ASP A 294 2.86 -8.12 10.28
N GLU A 295 3.90 -7.40 9.85
CA GLU A 295 5.15 -7.96 9.36
C GLU A 295 6.33 -7.22 10.01
N ILE A 296 7.39 -7.95 10.32
CA ILE A 296 8.61 -7.38 10.88
C ILE A 296 9.78 -7.78 9.99
N VAL A 297 10.57 -6.78 9.60
CA VAL A 297 11.80 -6.97 8.84
C VAL A 297 12.99 -6.55 9.71
N ILE A 298 13.83 -7.51 10.07
CA ILE A 298 15.07 -7.28 10.82
C ILE A 298 16.21 -7.19 9.81
N THR A 299 16.96 -6.10 9.82
CA THR A 299 18.17 -5.95 8.99
C THR A 299 19.42 -6.15 9.82
N ALA A 300 20.28 -7.07 9.41
CA ALA A 300 21.54 -7.37 10.08
C ALA A 300 22.72 -7.36 9.11
N THR A 301 23.93 -7.22 9.63
CA THR A 301 25.20 -7.40 8.90
C THR A 301 25.83 -8.73 9.28
N PRO A 302 26.63 -9.37 8.39
CA PRO A 302 27.17 -10.74 8.60
C PRO A 302 28.36 -10.78 9.58
N ASP A 303 28.19 -10.14 10.74
CA ASP A 303 29.16 -10.12 11.82
C ASP A 303 28.57 -10.66 13.14
N LEU A 304 29.44 -10.97 14.11
CA LEU A 304 29.04 -11.60 15.38
C LEU A 304 28.06 -10.73 16.19
N ALA A 305 28.23 -9.40 16.19
CA ALA A 305 27.33 -8.48 16.89
C ALA A 305 25.96 -8.44 16.23
N GLY A 306 25.93 -8.36 14.89
CA GLY A 306 24.69 -8.44 14.10
C GLY A 306 23.95 -9.74 14.35
N MET A 307 24.66 -10.87 14.35
CA MET A 307 24.08 -12.20 14.60
C MET A 307 23.50 -12.33 16.02
N ARG A 308 24.26 -11.93 17.04
CA ARG A 308 23.81 -11.97 18.45
C ARG A 308 22.55 -11.13 18.65
N ASN A 309 22.57 -9.89 18.16
CA ASN A 309 21.47 -8.97 18.35
C ASN A 309 20.23 -9.39 17.57
N ALA A 310 20.39 -9.85 16.30
CA ALA A 310 19.30 -10.40 15.51
C ALA A 310 18.66 -11.60 16.22
N LYS A 311 19.48 -12.53 16.74
CA LYS A 311 18.98 -13.67 17.51
C LYS A 311 18.19 -13.23 18.73
N SER A 312 18.73 -12.30 19.53
CA SER A 312 18.05 -11.80 20.74
C SER A 312 16.69 -11.18 20.40
N LEU A 313 16.61 -10.42 19.30
CA LEU A 313 15.37 -9.81 18.84
C LEU A 313 14.36 -10.86 18.32
N VAL A 314 14.82 -11.86 17.58
CA VAL A 314 13.99 -12.97 17.11
C VAL A 314 13.45 -13.80 18.30
N ASP A 315 14.29 -14.12 19.28
CA ASP A 315 13.88 -14.89 20.46
C ASP A 315 12.86 -14.10 21.31
N PHE A 316 13.05 -12.79 21.47
CA PHE A 316 12.07 -11.89 22.10
C PHE A 316 10.73 -11.92 21.37
N LEU A 317 10.73 -11.74 20.05
CA LEU A 317 9.50 -11.71 19.25
C LEU A 317 8.77 -13.06 19.24
N ARG A 318 9.48 -14.17 19.15
CA ARG A 318 8.88 -15.51 19.24
C ARG A 318 8.17 -15.75 20.57
N LYS A 319 8.79 -15.29 21.67
CA LYS A 319 8.19 -15.42 23.01
C LYS A 319 6.96 -14.55 23.17
N ALA A 320 7.01 -13.32 22.66
CA ALA A 320 5.94 -12.34 22.83
C ALA A 320 4.79 -12.52 21.81
N ARG A 321 5.06 -13.17 20.66
CA ARG A 321 4.13 -13.36 19.54
C ARG A 321 4.11 -14.83 19.09
N PRO A 322 3.70 -15.77 19.94
CA PRO A 322 3.79 -17.21 19.65
C PRO A 322 2.90 -17.66 18.49
N ASN A 323 1.83 -16.91 18.19
CA ASN A 323 0.85 -17.23 17.16
C ASN A 323 1.14 -16.55 15.81
N ASP A 324 2.23 -15.78 15.72
CA ASP A 324 2.59 -15.07 14.51
C ASP A 324 3.72 -15.77 13.74
N PRO A 325 3.80 -15.58 12.42
CA PRO A 325 4.96 -16.03 11.68
C PRO A 325 6.24 -15.34 12.20
N PRO A 326 7.39 -16.01 12.13
CA PRO A 326 8.65 -15.43 12.57
C PRO A 326 8.99 -14.18 11.73
N PRO A 327 9.74 -13.22 12.31
CA PRO A 327 10.16 -12.03 11.59
C PRO A 327 11.03 -12.40 10.38
N ARG A 328 11.04 -11.55 9.36
CA ARG A 328 11.91 -11.71 8.20
C ARG A 328 13.27 -11.13 8.51
N LEU A 329 14.31 -11.90 8.25
CA LEU A 329 15.68 -11.44 8.40
C LEU A 329 16.28 -11.11 7.02
N VAL A 330 16.79 -9.89 6.88
CA VAL A 330 17.58 -9.47 5.72
C VAL A 330 19.03 -9.33 6.13
N LEU A 331 19.90 -10.10 5.50
CA LEU A 331 21.34 -10.00 5.70
C LEU A 331 21.91 -9.02 4.68
N ASN A 332 22.31 -7.84 5.15
CA ASN A 332 22.82 -6.76 4.31
C ASN A 332 24.34 -6.65 4.37
N LYS A 333 24.93 -6.00 3.36
CA LYS A 333 26.37 -5.76 3.22
C LYS A 333 27.21 -7.05 3.16
N VAL A 334 26.66 -8.11 2.56
CA VAL A 334 27.36 -9.39 2.39
C VAL A 334 28.51 -9.23 1.38
N GLY A 335 29.70 -9.73 1.69
CA GLY A 335 30.88 -9.62 0.84
C GLY A 335 31.64 -8.31 1.04
N THR A 336 31.58 -7.71 2.23
CA THR A 336 32.34 -6.52 2.56
C THR A 336 33.86 -6.82 2.52
N PRO A 337 34.64 -6.12 1.66
CA PRO A 337 36.07 -6.40 1.54
C PRO A 337 36.82 -6.28 2.86
N LYS A 338 37.76 -7.18 3.11
CA LYS A 338 38.63 -7.25 4.31
C LYS A 338 37.90 -7.51 5.64
N LEU A 339 36.60 -7.78 5.62
CA LEU A 339 35.85 -8.15 6.80
C LEU A 339 35.75 -9.69 6.88
N GLN A 340 36.04 -10.28 8.08
CA GLN A 340 35.70 -11.66 8.31
C GLN A 340 34.20 -11.80 8.57
N GLU A 341 33.48 -12.35 7.61
CA GLU A 341 32.03 -12.48 7.66
C GLU A 341 31.61 -13.88 8.10
N ILE A 342 30.50 -13.95 8.81
CA ILE A 342 29.77 -15.21 9.04
C ILE A 342 29.02 -15.53 7.76
N LYS A 343 29.20 -16.75 7.24
CA LYS A 343 28.51 -17.18 6.02
C LYS A 343 26.99 -17.06 6.19
N PRO A 344 26.24 -16.57 5.20
CA PRO A 344 24.80 -16.41 5.30
C PRO A 344 24.08 -17.63 5.86
N LYS A 345 24.39 -18.83 5.33
CA LYS A 345 23.80 -20.09 5.81
C LYS A 345 23.99 -20.31 7.31
N ASP A 346 25.20 -20.07 7.81
CA ASP A 346 25.53 -20.27 9.22
C ASP A 346 24.88 -19.20 10.10
N PHE A 347 24.77 -17.96 9.58
CA PHE A 347 24.10 -16.85 10.25
C PHE A 347 22.61 -17.14 10.45
N PHE A 348 21.89 -17.51 9.37
CA PHE A 348 20.46 -17.83 9.44
C PHE A 348 20.21 -19.04 10.35
N ALA A 349 21.03 -20.08 10.27
CA ALA A 349 20.94 -21.25 11.15
C ALA A 349 21.12 -20.89 12.62
N ALA A 350 22.10 -20.03 12.96
CA ALA A 350 22.37 -19.59 14.34
C ALA A 350 21.23 -18.72 14.89
N VAL A 351 20.60 -17.87 14.06
CA VAL A 351 19.43 -17.07 14.45
C VAL A 351 18.16 -17.94 14.53
N GLY A 352 18.16 -19.09 13.86
CA GLY A 352 17.03 -20.03 13.83
C GLY A 352 15.93 -19.62 12.85
N LEU A 353 16.28 -18.95 11.76
CA LEU A 353 15.39 -18.55 10.68
C LEU A 353 15.82 -19.19 9.36
N GLU A 354 14.88 -19.36 8.45
CA GLU A 354 15.18 -19.75 7.07
C GLU A 354 15.83 -18.58 6.32
N GLU A 355 16.73 -18.90 5.37
CA GLU A 355 17.35 -17.88 4.53
C GLU A 355 16.28 -17.13 3.71
N SER A 356 16.19 -15.82 3.93
CA SER A 356 15.17 -14.98 3.29
C SER A 356 15.77 -14.14 2.17
N VAL A 357 16.54 -13.12 2.51
CA VAL A 357 17.14 -12.17 1.55
C VAL A 357 18.55 -11.84 2.00
N SER A 358 19.50 -11.92 1.07
CA SER A 358 20.88 -11.46 1.26
C SER A 358 21.22 -10.40 0.23
N LEU A 359 21.67 -9.23 0.68
CA LEU A 359 22.09 -8.11 -0.15
C LEU A 359 23.62 -7.97 -0.13
N ALA A 360 24.21 -7.96 -1.32
CA ALA A 360 25.65 -7.79 -1.45
C ALA A 360 26.08 -6.37 -1.05
N PHE A 361 27.28 -6.24 -0.53
CA PHE A 361 27.92 -4.95 -0.30
C PHE A 361 28.25 -4.29 -1.65
N ASP A 362 27.60 -3.19 -1.96
CA ASP A 362 27.79 -2.41 -3.17
C ASP A 362 27.80 -0.91 -2.84
N PRO A 363 28.95 -0.40 -2.36
CA PRO A 363 29.07 1.01 -1.94
C PRO A 363 28.92 1.98 -3.12
N SER A 364 29.22 1.58 -4.34
CA SER A 364 29.06 2.43 -5.53
C SER A 364 27.58 2.66 -5.84
N LEU A 365 26.77 1.60 -5.78
CA LEU A 365 25.33 1.68 -6.04
C LEU A 365 24.59 2.41 -4.92
N PHE A 366 24.76 1.95 -3.68
CA PHE A 366 24.05 2.52 -2.53
C PHE A 366 24.57 3.93 -2.18
N GLY A 367 25.88 4.18 -2.29
CA GLY A 367 26.47 5.50 -2.04
C GLY A 367 26.07 6.52 -3.11
N ALA A 368 26.05 6.14 -4.37
CA ALA A 368 25.58 7.04 -5.43
C ALA A 368 24.10 7.38 -5.27
N ALA A 369 23.26 6.40 -4.92
CA ALA A 369 21.83 6.63 -4.66
C ALA A 369 21.65 7.62 -3.49
N ALA A 370 22.27 7.34 -2.34
CA ALA A 370 22.16 8.19 -1.15
C ALA A 370 22.66 9.63 -1.37
N ASN A 371 23.81 9.80 -2.03
CA ASN A 371 24.39 11.13 -2.28
C ASN A 371 23.59 11.97 -3.28
N ASN A 372 22.76 11.33 -4.11
CA ASN A 372 21.91 12.02 -5.08
C ASN A 372 20.44 12.13 -4.61
N GLY A 373 20.13 11.82 -3.35
CA GLY A 373 18.75 11.84 -2.83
C GLY A 373 17.81 10.93 -3.62
N ARG A 374 18.29 9.76 -4.05
CA ARG A 374 17.53 8.81 -4.86
C ARG A 374 17.54 7.41 -4.28
N LEU A 375 16.51 6.66 -4.57
CA LEU A 375 16.43 5.27 -4.16
C LEU A 375 17.21 4.37 -5.12
N VAL A 376 17.76 3.28 -4.57
CA VAL A 376 18.45 2.25 -5.39
C VAL A 376 17.51 1.65 -6.41
N ILE A 377 16.24 1.44 -6.04
CA ILE A 377 15.23 0.86 -6.94
C ILE A 377 14.81 1.82 -8.07
N GLU A 378 14.95 3.12 -7.89
CA GLU A 378 14.74 4.12 -8.95
C GLU A 378 15.93 4.19 -9.89
N SER A 379 17.13 4.23 -9.32
CA SER A 379 18.38 4.41 -10.07
C SER A 379 18.79 3.15 -10.82
N ALA A 380 18.57 1.97 -10.24
CA ALA A 380 19.02 0.68 -10.80
C ALA A 380 18.04 -0.46 -10.50
N PRO A 381 16.80 -0.43 -11.03
CA PRO A 381 15.75 -1.41 -10.74
C PRO A 381 16.13 -2.84 -11.16
N ASP A 382 16.94 -2.98 -12.19
CA ASP A 382 17.39 -4.28 -12.73
C ASP A 382 18.63 -4.86 -12.06
N SER A 383 19.26 -4.11 -11.14
CA SER A 383 20.37 -4.60 -10.33
C SER A 383 19.96 -5.79 -9.46
N LYS A 384 20.94 -6.56 -8.98
CA LYS A 384 20.66 -7.66 -8.04
C LYS A 384 19.98 -7.15 -6.77
N ALA A 385 20.42 -6.00 -6.25
CA ALA A 385 19.82 -5.35 -5.09
C ALA A 385 18.38 -4.90 -5.38
N GLY A 386 18.12 -4.23 -6.51
CA GLY A 386 16.78 -3.81 -6.91
C GLY A 386 15.80 -4.99 -7.01
N LYS A 387 16.21 -6.09 -7.64
CA LYS A 387 15.39 -7.31 -7.73
C LYS A 387 15.12 -7.95 -6.38
N ALA A 388 16.10 -7.97 -5.48
CA ALA A 388 15.92 -8.49 -4.12
C ALA A 388 14.96 -7.61 -3.29
N ILE A 389 15.06 -6.28 -3.41
CA ILE A 389 14.14 -5.33 -2.78
C ILE A 389 12.71 -5.52 -3.28
N VAL A 390 12.50 -5.66 -4.60
CA VAL A 390 11.17 -5.94 -5.19
C VAL A 390 10.62 -7.26 -4.66
N SER A 391 11.44 -8.31 -4.59
CA SER A 391 11.01 -9.60 -4.04
C SER A 391 10.60 -9.48 -2.57
N LEU A 392 11.32 -8.69 -1.77
CA LEU A 392 10.96 -8.42 -0.38
C LEU A 392 9.64 -7.64 -0.30
N ALA A 393 9.45 -6.61 -1.13
CA ALA A 393 8.22 -5.82 -1.18
C ALA A 393 6.97 -6.69 -1.45
N TRP A 394 7.07 -7.65 -2.39
CA TRP A 394 5.99 -8.61 -2.64
C TRP A 394 5.69 -9.50 -1.42
N ARG A 395 6.71 -9.92 -0.69
CA ARG A 395 6.55 -10.78 0.49
C ARG A 395 5.90 -10.05 1.66
N VAL A 396 6.28 -8.79 1.91
CA VAL A 396 5.74 -8.00 3.03
C VAL A 396 4.39 -7.35 2.69
N GLY A 397 4.13 -7.05 1.40
CA GLY A 397 2.87 -6.47 0.94
C GLY A 397 1.67 -7.44 0.98
N GLY A 398 1.88 -8.72 1.33
CA GLY A 398 0.81 -9.70 1.50
C GLY A 398 0.12 -10.15 0.20
N THR A 399 0.56 -9.67 -0.94
CA THR A 399 0.10 -10.15 -2.25
C THR A 399 1.00 -11.31 -2.70
N ARG A 400 0.40 -12.41 -3.09
CA ARG A 400 1.15 -13.52 -3.70
C ARG A 400 1.89 -12.99 -4.91
N GLU A 401 3.22 -13.13 -4.91
CA GLU A 401 4.02 -12.99 -6.12
C GLU A 401 3.27 -13.77 -7.23
N ARG A 402 2.73 -13.07 -8.23
CA ARG A 402 2.28 -13.74 -9.45
C ARG A 402 3.54 -14.32 -10.05
N ARG A 403 3.88 -15.54 -9.66
CA ARG A 403 4.87 -16.35 -10.38
C ARG A 403 4.38 -16.35 -11.83
N THR A 404 4.92 -15.44 -12.61
CA THR A 404 4.81 -15.51 -14.05
C THR A 404 5.39 -16.85 -14.45
N ARG A 405 4.50 -17.79 -14.72
CA ARG A 405 4.78 -19.14 -15.18
C ARG A 405 5.31 -19.11 -16.62
N VAL A 406 6.29 -18.21 -16.87
CA VAL A 406 6.90 -18.01 -18.20
C VAL A 406 7.96 -19.05 -18.50
N LYS A 407 8.46 -19.81 -17.50
CA LYS A 407 9.46 -20.86 -17.75
C LYS A 407 8.87 -22.15 -18.31
N GLY A 408 7.59 -22.46 -18.10
CA GLY A 408 6.96 -23.68 -18.61
C GLY A 408 6.66 -23.65 -20.11
N MET A 409 6.20 -22.50 -20.62
CA MET A 409 5.79 -22.39 -22.02
C MET A 409 6.97 -22.27 -22.97
N LYS A 410 8.09 -21.62 -22.58
CA LYS A 410 9.34 -21.62 -23.38
C LYS A 410 10.01 -23.00 -23.41
N ALA A 411 9.93 -23.77 -22.33
CA ALA A 411 10.46 -25.12 -22.30
C ALA A 411 9.60 -26.11 -23.13
N LEU A 412 8.27 -25.89 -23.14
CA LEU A 412 7.36 -26.70 -23.99
C LEU A 412 7.54 -26.36 -25.47
N LEU A 413 7.65 -25.08 -25.81
CA LEU A 413 7.93 -24.63 -27.18
C LEU A 413 9.32 -25.12 -27.68
N GLN A 414 10.36 -25.09 -26.81
CA GLN A 414 11.67 -25.62 -27.17
C GLN A 414 11.70 -27.15 -27.32
N LYS A 415 10.83 -27.90 -26.60
CA LYS A 415 10.69 -29.36 -26.82
C LYS A 415 9.92 -29.69 -28.11
N VAL A 416 8.97 -28.86 -28.51
CA VAL A 416 8.23 -29.04 -29.78
C VAL A 416 9.11 -28.67 -30.98
N PHE A 417 9.97 -27.62 -30.84
CA PHE A 417 10.87 -27.20 -31.94
C PHE A 417 12.19 -27.96 -32.03
N LYS A 418 12.54 -28.87 -31.09
CA LYS A 418 13.76 -29.69 -31.14
C LYS A 418 13.56 -31.10 -31.72
N ARG A 419 12.37 -31.46 -32.20
CA ARG A 419 12.16 -32.70 -32.92
C ARG A 419 12.07 -32.43 -34.41
N GLY A 420 13.16 -32.77 -35.12
CA GLY A 420 13.16 -33.06 -36.54
C GLY A 420 13.80 -32.01 -37.43
N LYS A 421 15.09 -32.13 -37.71
CA LYS A 421 15.60 -31.78 -39.04
C LYS A 421 15.20 -32.91 -39.99
N PRO A 422 14.30 -32.73 -40.94
CA PRO A 422 14.20 -33.66 -42.06
C PRO A 422 15.07 -33.14 -43.21
N LYS A 423 15.81 -34.08 -43.78
CA LYS A 423 16.48 -33.97 -45.08
C LYS A 423 15.41 -33.64 -46.13
N ALA A 424 15.71 -32.69 -47.00
CA ALA A 424 14.91 -32.42 -48.18
C ALA A 424 14.75 -33.64 -49.09
N PRO A 425 13.57 -33.86 -49.61
CA PRO A 425 13.44 -34.33 -50.98
C PRO A 425 12.54 -33.39 -51.81
N SER A 426 13.03 -33.17 -53.01
CA SER A 426 12.37 -32.58 -54.15
C SER A 426 11.00 -33.23 -54.42
N VAL A 427 9.89 -32.52 -54.28
CA VAL A 427 8.67 -32.64 -55.07
C VAL A 427 7.82 -31.39 -54.87
N LEU A 428 8.08 -30.38 -55.63
CA LEU A 428 7.17 -29.32 -55.98
C LEU A 428 6.29 -29.82 -57.13
N ARG A 429 5.13 -30.39 -56.82
CA ARG A 429 3.94 -30.46 -57.70
C ARG A 429 2.93 -31.47 -57.17
N LYS A 430 2.01 -31.00 -56.36
CA LYS A 430 0.66 -31.50 -56.09
C LYS A 430 0.28 -31.19 -54.65
N LYS A 431 -0.37 -30.09 -54.46
CA LYS A 431 -1.30 -29.81 -53.34
C LYS A 431 -1.85 -28.40 -53.44
N ALA A 432 -2.49 -28.11 -54.56
CA ALA A 432 -3.38 -26.95 -54.63
C ALA A 432 -4.86 -27.31 -54.28
N GLY A 433 -5.08 -28.55 -53.81
CA GLY A 433 -6.43 -29.08 -53.55
C GLY A 433 -6.84 -29.28 -52.09
N GLU A 434 -5.94 -29.13 -51.11
CA GLU A 434 -6.24 -29.43 -49.69
C GLU A 434 -6.33 -28.21 -48.77
N LEU A 435 -6.42 -26.99 -49.29
CA LEU A 435 -6.52 -25.75 -48.54
C LEU A 435 -7.99 -25.35 -48.18
N LYS A 436 -8.95 -26.25 -48.34
CA LYS A 436 -10.36 -25.98 -48.07
C LYS A 436 -10.95 -26.54 -46.78
N THR A 437 -10.16 -27.26 -45.94
CA THR A 437 -10.70 -27.87 -44.71
C THR A 437 -9.70 -27.89 -43.56
N SER A 438 -8.97 -26.79 -43.33
CA SER A 438 -8.10 -26.69 -42.17
C SER A 438 -8.55 -25.51 -41.30
N GLU A 439 -9.13 -25.79 -40.14
CA GLU A 439 -9.53 -24.80 -39.12
C GLU A 439 -8.35 -24.03 -38.51
N ALA A 440 -7.11 -24.38 -38.82
CA ALA A 440 -5.90 -23.72 -38.32
C ALA A 440 -5.65 -22.30 -38.90
N GLY A 441 -6.43 -21.87 -39.89
CA GLY A 441 -6.34 -20.54 -40.50
C GLY A 441 -7.32 -19.50 -39.95
N ALA A 442 -8.35 -19.91 -39.19
CA ALA A 442 -9.41 -19.03 -38.73
C ALA A 442 -8.88 -17.95 -37.77
N SER A 443 -8.03 -18.29 -36.83
CA SER A 443 -7.50 -17.32 -35.86
C SER A 443 -6.53 -16.29 -36.48
N ALA A 444 -5.85 -16.63 -37.56
CA ALA A 444 -4.99 -15.69 -38.28
C ALA A 444 -5.80 -14.67 -39.09
N VAL A 445 -6.95 -15.09 -39.62
CA VAL A 445 -7.88 -14.20 -40.33
C VAL A 445 -8.63 -13.30 -39.37
N GLU A 446 -9.05 -13.81 -38.19
CA GLU A 446 -9.66 -13.02 -37.13
C GLU A 446 -8.69 -11.95 -36.60
N PHE A 447 -7.42 -12.31 -36.37
CA PHE A 447 -6.39 -11.35 -35.95
C PHE A 447 -6.13 -10.30 -37.05
N ALA A 448 -6.07 -10.70 -38.33
CA ALA A 448 -5.87 -9.77 -39.44
C ALA A 448 -7.02 -8.76 -39.61
N LEU A 449 -8.24 -9.12 -39.22
CA LEU A 449 -9.41 -8.22 -39.21
C LEU A 449 -9.41 -7.26 -38.02
N ILE A 450 -8.92 -7.70 -36.85
CA ILE A 450 -8.92 -6.91 -35.62
C ILE A 450 -7.66 -6.01 -35.52
N ALA A 451 -6.53 -6.45 -36.06
CA ALA A 451 -5.26 -5.73 -35.98
C ALA A 451 -5.30 -4.28 -36.49
N PRO A 452 -5.97 -3.94 -37.63
CA PRO A 452 -6.09 -2.55 -38.06
C PRO A 452 -6.88 -1.67 -37.09
N VAL A 453 -7.94 -2.21 -36.47
CA VAL A 453 -8.76 -1.48 -35.49
C VAL A 453 -7.96 -1.22 -34.22
N LEU A 454 -7.21 -2.22 -33.73
CA LEU A 454 -6.32 -2.06 -32.60
C LEU A 454 -5.19 -1.06 -32.89
N ALA A 455 -4.59 -1.11 -34.08
CA ALA A 455 -3.57 -0.16 -34.49
C ALA A 455 -4.10 1.27 -34.53
N LEU A 456 -5.30 1.49 -35.12
CA LEU A 456 -5.96 2.79 -35.12
C LEU A 456 -6.28 3.28 -33.71
N GLY A 457 -6.76 2.43 -32.83
CA GLY A 457 -7.02 2.76 -31.43
C GLY A 457 -5.74 3.18 -30.67
N LEU A 458 -4.63 2.49 -30.92
CA LEU A 458 -3.33 2.77 -30.30
C LEU A 458 -2.76 4.11 -30.78
N VAL A 459 -2.90 4.41 -32.06
CA VAL A 459 -2.44 5.67 -32.66
C VAL A 459 -3.33 6.83 -32.20
N ALA A 460 -4.64 6.65 -32.09
CA ALA A 460 -5.56 7.68 -31.56
C ALA A 460 -5.27 8.01 -30.09
N THR A 461 -4.96 7.00 -29.27
CA THR A 461 -4.57 7.22 -27.87
C THR A 461 -3.22 7.96 -27.75
N ALA A 462 -2.27 7.70 -28.65
CA ALA A 462 -1.02 8.43 -28.69
C ALA A 462 -1.24 9.91 -29.05
N ASP A 463 -2.09 10.24 -30.02
CA ASP A 463 -2.42 11.61 -30.38
C ASP A 463 -3.10 12.38 -29.24
N ILE A 464 -4.05 11.75 -28.55
CA ILE A 464 -4.69 12.35 -27.36
C ILE A 464 -3.63 12.61 -26.27
N GLY A 465 -2.74 11.67 -26.03
CA GLY A 465 -1.64 11.82 -25.08
C GLY A 465 -0.72 13.01 -25.41
N LEU A 466 -0.39 13.20 -26.67
CA LEU A 466 0.43 14.32 -27.12
C LEU A 466 -0.32 15.65 -26.98
N ALA A 467 -1.60 15.73 -27.31
CA ALA A 467 -2.42 16.93 -27.15
C ALA A 467 -2.53 17.34 -25.65
N ILE A 468 -2.73 16.39 -24.75
CA ILE A 468 -2.75 16.63 -23.31
C ILE A 468 -1.38 17.13 -22.85
N HIS A 469 -0.29 16.51 -23.29
CA HIS A 469 1.07 16.93 -22.94
C HIS A 469 1.37 18.36 -23.37
N GLU A 470 0.98 18.75 -24.60
CA GLU A 470 1.15 20.13 -25.08
C GLU A 470 0.33 21.13 -24.27
N ARG A 471 -0.92 20.78 -23.91
CA ARG A 471 -1.76 21.61 -23.04
C ARG A 471 -1.13 21.80 -21.66
N MET A 472 -0.62 20.74 -21.05
CA MET A 472 0.09 20.83 -19.75
C MET A 472 1.33 21.72 -19.83
N THR A 473 2.02 21.73 -20.96
CA THR A 473 3.18 22.60 -21.17
C THR A 473 2.77 24.08 -21.28
N ILE A 474 1.64 24.39 -21.94
CA ILE A 474 1.05 25.73 -21.96
C ILE A 474 0.69 26.18 -20.53
N ASP A 475 0.05 25.33 -19.76
CA ASP A 475 -0.31 25.61 -18.36
C ASP A 475 0.94 25.88 -17.49
N HIS A 476 2.03 25.16 -17.73
CA HIS A 476 3.30 25.40 -17.04
C HIS A 476 3.89 26.80 -17.36
N VAL A 477 3.86 27.20 -18.63
CA VAL A 477 4.29 28.55 -19.04
C VAL A 477 3.45 29.61 -18.37
N LEU A 478 2.12 29.46 -18.35
CA LEU A 478 1.21 30.42 -17.70
C LEU A 478 1.45 30.51 -16.18
N ARG A 479 1.74 29.39 -15.51
CA ARG A 479 2.08 29.38 -14.07
C ARG A 479 3.36 30.17 -13.77
N ALA A 480 4.39 30.04 -14.61
CA ALA A 480 5.60 30.83 -14.46
C ALA A 480 5.32 32.33 -14.59
N GLY A 481 4.47 32.74 -15.55
CA GLY A 481 4.01 34.11 -15.69
C GLY A 481 3.16 34.58 -14.50
N ALA A 482 2.29 33.72 -13.97
CA ALA A 482 1.47 34.01 -12.81
C ALA A 482 2.34 34.26 -11.56
N GLN A 483 3.37 33.45 -11.36
CA GLN A 483 4.32 33.64 -10.27
C GLN A 483 5.11 34.97 -10.40
N ALA A 484 5.51 35.34 -11.62
CA ALA A 484 6.14 36.61 -11.87
C ALA A 484 5.18 37.80 -11.64
N ALA A 485 3.88 37.64 -11.93
CA ALA A 485 2.87 38.67 -11.75
C ALA A 485 2.61 39.00 -10.28
N MET A 486 2.83 38.07 -9.34
CA MET A 486 2.59 38.27 -7.89
C MET A 486 3.39 39.43 -7.31
N ALA A 487 4.52 39.80 -7.91
CA ALA A 487 5.32 40.96 -7.48
C ALA A 487 4.89 42.29 -8.11
N ASP A 488 3.82 42.33 -8.88
CA ASP A 488 3.31 43.46 -9.68
C ASP A 488 4.38 44.22 -10.50
N PRO A 489 5.24 43.54 -11.29
CA PRO A 489 6.32 44.18 -12.05
C PRO A 489 5.83 44.91 -13.32
N GLY A 490 4.54 44.88 -13.62
CA GLY A 490 3.91 45.37 -14.84
C GLY A 490 3.81 44.35 -15.97
N ALA A 491 2.83 44.53 -16.85
CA ALA A 491 2.48 43.56 -17.91
C ALA A 491 3.68 43.24 -18.84
N VAL A 492 4.49 44.23 -19.19
CA VAL A 492 5.66 44.04 -20.09
C VAL A 492 6.70 43.08 -19.47
N GLN A 493 6.95 43.18 -18.17
CA GLN A 493 7.91 42.32 -17.50
C GLN A 493 7.41 40.89 -17.37
N VAL A 494 6.14 40.70 -17.02
CA VAL A 494 5.48 39.39 -16.97
C VAL A 494 5.49 38.75 -18.36
N GLN A 495 5.23 39.52 -19.41
CA GLN A 495 5.27 39.02 -20.78
C GLN A 495 6.66 38.54 -21.20
N LYS A 496 7.72 39.22 -20.77
CA LYS A 496 9.12 38.76 -21.03
C LYS A 496 9.39 37.41 -20.37
N VAL A 497 8.91 37.20 -19.14
CA VAL A 497 9.05 35.90 -18.44
C VAL A 497 8.32 34.82 -19.22
N LEU A 498 7.08 35.08 -19.63
CA LEU A 498 6.30 34.10 -20.41
C LEU A 498 6.98 33.73 -21.72
N VAL A 499 7.48 34.74 -22.47
CA VAL A 499 8.18 34.50 -23.74
C VAL A 499 9.47 33.72 -23.53
N SER A 500 10.27 34.04 -22.50
CA SER A 500 11.50 33.31 -22.19
C SER A 500 11.23 31.86 -21.78
N THR A 501 10.18 31.60 -20.99
CA THR A 501 9.77 30.25 -20.60
C THR A 501 9.23 29.45 -21.78
N LEU A 502 8.46 30.10 -22.65
CA LEU A 502 7.96 29.51 -23.89
C LEU A 502 9.11 29.08 -24.81
N ALA A 503 10.13 29.92 -24.96
CA ALA A 503 11.31 29.64 -25.80
C ALA A 503 12.15 28.44 -25.29
N GLN A 504 12.07 28.15 -23.98
CA GLN A 504 12.75 27.01 -23.36
C GLN A 504 11.90 25.73 -23.36
N SER A 505 10.63 25.79 -23.78
CA SER A 505 9.70 24.67 -23.74
C SER A 505 9.71 23.91 -25.08
N PRO A 506 10.23 22.66 -25.11
CA PRO A 506 10.25 21.85 -26.34
C PRO A 506 8.80 21.61 -26.84
N GLY A 507 8.61 21.77 -28.15
CA GLY A 507 7.31 21.49 -28.78
C GLY A 507 6.35 22.67 -28.87
N LEU A 508 6.60 23.81 -28.22
CA LEU A 508 5.75 25.00 -28.29
C LEU A 508 6.24 26.07 -29.28
N ALA A 509 7.18 25.77 -30.15
CA ALA A 509 7.75 26.72 -31.12
C ALA A 509 6.70 27.37 -32.07
N SER A 510 5.54 26.75 -32.25
CA SER A 510 4.41 27.25 -33.06
C SER A 510 3.28 27.83 -32.22
N ALA A 511 3.45 28.02 -30.93
CA ALA A 511 2.45 28.66 -30.08
C ALA A 511 2.32 30.15 -30.38
N THR A 512 1.11 30.69 -30.23
CA THR A 512 0.89 32.13 -30.27
C THR A 512 1.63 32.79 -29.13
N LEU A 513 2.17 34.02 -29.37
CA LEU A 513 2.80 34.77 -28.29
C LEU A 513 1.80 34.98 -27.13
N PRO A 514 2.22 34.69 -25.88
CA PRO A 514 1.35 34.87 -24.74
C PRO A 514 0.90 36.33 -24.62
N GLU A 515 -0.37 36.54 -24.34
CA GLU A 515 -0.93 37.86 -24.07
C GLU A 515 -1.05 38.09 -22.57
N VAL A 516 -0.61 39.28 -22.11
CA VAL A 516 -0.69 39.69 -20.70
C VAL A 516 -1.47 41.00 -20.63
N LYS A 517 -2.61 40.96 -19.96
CA LYS A 517 -3.43 42.15 -19.66
C LYS A 517 -3.40 42.42 -18.15
N ARG A 518 -2.93 43.63 -17.75
CA ARG A 518 -2.99 44.12 -16.39
C ARG A 518 -4.14 45.09 -16.27
N TYR A 519 -5.05 44.88 -15.32
CA TYR A 519 -6.20 45.72 -15.10
C TYR A 519 -6.58 45.79 -13.62
N CYS A 520 -7.35 46.81 -13.26
CA CYS A 520 -7.87 46.95 -11.91
C CYS A 520 -9.38 46.76 -11.90
N ALA A 521 -9.87 45.98 -10.96
CA ALA A 521 -11.27 45.73 -10.79
C ALA A 521 -11.67 45.71 -9.32
N CYS A 522 -12.94 45.94 -9.07
CA CYS A 522 -13.55 45.73 -7.76
C CYS A 522 -13.76 44.23 -7.54
N PRO A 523 -13.73 43.72 -6.28
CA PRO A 523 -13.95 42.31 -5.97
C PRO A 523 -15.25 41.73 -6.57
N GLU A 524 -16.25 42.58 -6.70
CA GLU A 524 -17.59 42.23 -7.20
C GLU A 524 -17.63 42.07 -8.72
N ASN A 525 -16.61 42.60 -9.43
CA ASN A 525 -16.50 42.60 -10.90
C ASN A 525 -15.17 42.01 -11.39
N ALA A 526 -14.58 41.10 -10.63
CA ALA A 526 -13.27 40.48 -10.97
C ALA A 526 -13.30 39.75 -12.33
N ASP A 527 -14.46 39.22 -12.73
CA ASP A 527 -14.66 38.46 -13.96
C ASP A 527 -14.97 39.32 -15.20
N VAL A 528 -14.96 40.65 -15.06
CA VAL A 528 -15.22 41.55 -16.19
C VAL A 528 -14.10 41.43 -17.22
N ALA A 529 -14.48 41.37 -18.50
CA ALA A 529 -13.51 41.29 -19.58
C ALA A 529 -12.52 42.46 -19.53
N PRO A 530 -11.20 42.23 -19.77
CA PRO A 530 -10.17 43.28 -19.64
C PRO A 530 -10.41 44.54 -20.48
N GLU A 531 -11.15 44.43 -21.59
CA GLU A 531 -11.47 45.55 -22.48
C GLU A 531 -12.49 46.52 -21.87
N ALA A 532 -13.32 46.04 -20.95
CA ALA A 532 -14.34 46.82 -20.25
C ALA A 532 -13.89 47.27 -18.84
N ALA A 533 -12.74 46.82 -18.37
CA ALA A 533 -12.28 47.12 -17.00
C ALA A 533 -11.77 48.58 -16.89
N PRO A 534 -12.17 49.32 -15.84
CA PRO A 534 -11.70 50.66 -15.63
C PRO A 534 -10.20 50.71 -15.36
N GLN A 535 -9.55 51.83 -15.74
CA GLN A 535 -8.14 52.06 -15.39
C GLN A 535 -7.98 52.22 -13.86
N CYS A 536 -6.86 51.77 -13.34
CA CYS A 536 -6.55 51.80 -11.91
C CYS A 536 -6.69 53.22 -11.33
N GLY A 537 -7.45 53.35 -10.26
CA GLY A 537 -7.66 54.63 -9.54
C GLY A 537 -8.73 55.54 -10.11
N THR A 538 -9.42 55.19 -11.23
CA THR A 538 -10.39 56.08 -11.87
C THR A 538 -11.83 55.94 -11.37
N VAL A 539 -12.21 54.80 -10.78
CA VAL A 539 -13.56 54.57 -10.26
C VAL A 539 -13.50 53.94 -8.86
N PRO A 540 -14.09 54.53 -7.83
CA PRO A 540 -14.14 53.90 -6.51
C PRO A 540 -15.10 52.71 -6.52
N CYS A 541 -14.72 51.64 -5.84
CA CYS A 541 -15.58 50.46 -5.66
C CYS A 541 -16.77 50.77 -4.71
N ALA A 542 -17.85 50.04 -4.85
CA ALA A 542 -19.00 50.12 -3.94
C ALA A 542 -18.53 49.88 -2.49
N ASN A 543 -19.09 50.66 -1.56
CA ASN A 543 -18.74 50.62 -0.14
C ASN A 543 -17.30 51.02 0.22
N ALA A 544 -16.65 51.89 -0.57
CA ALA A 544 -15.29 52.39 -0.35
C ALA A 544 -14.22 51.27 -0.23
N LYS A 545 -14.46 50.10 -0.79
CA LYS A 545 -13.49 49.02 -0.86
C LYS A 545 -12.33 49.39 -1.81
N PRO A 546 -11.09 48.92 -1.55
CA PRO A 546 -9.97 49.11 -2.47
C PRO A 546 -10.18 48.34 -3.76
N GLN A 547 -9.66 48.88 -4.87
CA GLN A 547 -9.52 48.15 -6.12
C GLN A 547 -8.36 47.17 -6.01
N PHE A 548 -8.53 45.99 -6.58
CA PHE A 548 -7.45 44.99 -6.71
C PHE A 548 -6.87 45.01 -8.10
N VAL A 549 -5.59 44.72 -8.20
CA VAL A 549 -4.87 44.55 -9.47
C VAL A 549 -4.98 43.10 -9.91
N TYR A 550 -5.34 42.90 -11.15
CA TYR A 550 -5.43 41.59 -11.77
C TYR A 550 -4.53 41.49 -13.00
N TYR A 551 -3.92 40.33 -13.17
CA TYR A 551 -3.24 39.94 -14.40
C TYR A 551 -4.03 38.80 -15.06
N ARG A 552 -4.37 38.97 -16.34
CA ARG A 552 -4.91 37.91 -17.18
C ARG A 552 -3.85 37.50 -18.19
N LEU A 553 -3.52 36.22 -18.13
CA LEU A 553 -2.50 35.59 -18.93
C LEU A 553 -3.20 34.61 -19.89
N GLU A 554 -2.94 34.72 -21.19
CA GLU A 554 -3.56 33.84 -22.19
C GLU A 554 -2.47 33.31 -23.12
N ALA A 555 -2.54 32.02 -23.45
CA ALA A 555 -1.69 31.40 -24.46
C ALA A 555 -2.47 30.31 -25.18
N SER A 556 -2.24 30.18 -26.48
CA SER A 556 -2.87 29.15 -27.30
C SER A 556 -1.90 28.58 -28.33
N LYS A 557 -2.16 27.34 -28.76
CA LYS A 557 -1.44 26.68 -29.83
C LYS A 557 -2.40 25.85 -30.67
N SER A 558 -2.31 25.96 -32.00
CA SER A 558 -3.05 25.08 -32.90
C SER A 558 -2.40 23.71 -32.96
N TYR A 559 -3.15 22.68 -32.57
CA TYR A 559 -2.72 21.28 -32.59
C TYR A 559 -3.23 20.56 -33.83
N ARG A 560 -2.32 19.90 -34.53
CA ARG A 560 -2.63 19.07 -35.69
C ARG A 560 -2.35 17.60 -35.35
N PRO A 561 -3.39 16.73 -35.34
CA PRO A 561 -3.20 15.29 -35.09
C PRO A 561 -2.25 14.66 -36.12
N MET A 562 -1.34 13.81 -35.65
CA MET A 562 -0.34 13.14 -36.50
C MET A 562 -0.92 11.93 -37.23
N SER A 563 -1.90 11.26 -36.63
CA SER A 563 -2.38 9.95 -37.09
C SER A 563 -3.46 9.97 -38.16
N LEU A 564 -4.32 10.98 -38.16
CA LEU A 564 -5.43 11.09 -39.10
C LEU A 564 -5.65 12.53 -39.53
N PRO A 565 -4.66 13.20 -40.16
CA PRO A 565 -4.77 14.62 -40.54
C PRO A 565 -5.85 14.90 -41.58
N ALA A 566 -6.34 13.88 -42.25
CA ALA A 566 -7.44 13.99 -43.24
C ALA A 566 -8.83 13.82 -42.61
N VAL A 567 -8.95 13.30 -41.39
CA VAL A 567 -10.21 12.96 -40.71
C VAL A 567 -10.49 13.85 -39.51
N LEU A 568 -9.45 14.25 -38.77
CA LEU A 568 -9.56 15.11 -37.60
C LEU A 568 -9.12 16.55 -37.97
N PRO A 569 -9.98 17.56 -37.74
CA PRO A 569 -9.60 18.95 -37.96
C PRO A 569 -8.53 19.40 -36.97
N THR A 570 -7.77 20.41 -37.33
CA THR A 570 -6.90 21.13 -36.38
C THR A 570 -7.79 21.81 -35.32
N PHE A 571 -7.38 21.74 -34.06
CA PHE A 571 -8.08 22.41 -32.97
C PHE A 571 -7.10 23.18 -32.10
N ASP A 572 -7.58 24.24 -31.46
CA ASP A 572 -6.73 25.09 -30.64
C ASP A 572 -6.69 24.62 -29.19
N LEU A 573 -5.48 24.42 -28.69
CA LEU A 573 -5.20 24.18 -27.29
C LEU A 573 -4.95 25.54 -26.65
N GLY A 574 -5.97 26.10 -26.01
CA GLY A 574 -5.89 27.36 -25.29
C GLY A 574 -5.95 27.16 -23.78
N SER A 575 -5.25 28.00 -23.04
CA SER A 575 -5.40 28.12 -21.59
C SER A 575 -5.29 29.57 -21.19
N SER A 576 -6.05 29.95 -20.17
CA SER A 576 -6.03 31.28 -19.56
C SER A 576 -5.90 31.17 -18.06
N MET A 577 -5.20 32.11 -17.45
CA MET A 577 -5.00 32.18 -16.01
C MET A 577 -5.17 33.62 -15.53
N GLN A 578 -5.92 33.80 -14.45
CA GLN A 578 -6.11 35.10 -13.81
C GLN A 578 -5.45 35.07 -12.44
N VAL A 579 -4.69 36.13 -12.14
CA VAL A 579 -3.95 36.27 -10.87
C VAL A 579 -4.36 37.61 -10.26
N GLN A 580 -4.82 37.58 -9.04
CA GLN A 580 -5.05 38.77 -8.23
C GLN A 580 -3.74 39.12 -7.52
N VAL A 581 -3.34 40.36 -7.63
CA VAL A 581 -2.19 40.94 -6.94
C VAL A 581 -2.72 42.09 -6.13
N GLN A 582 -2.45 42.12 -4.86
CA GLN A 582 -2.94 43.09 -3.87
C GLN A 582 -3.96 44.13 -4.30
#